data_d1c4375ea7a5382bb3b73eaf77d490eb
#
_entry.id   d1c4375ea7a5382bb3b73eaf77d490eb
#
_cell.length_a   1.000
_cell.length_b   1.000
_cell.length_c   1.000
_cell.angle_alpha   90.00
_cell.angle_beta   90.00
_cell.angle_gamma   90.00
#
_symmetry.space_group_name_H-M   'P 1'
#
loop_
_entity.id
_entity.type
_entity.pdbx_description
1 polymer ?
#
loop_
_entity_poly.entity_id
_entity_poly.type
_entity_poly.pdbx_seq_one_letter_code
_entity_poly.pdbx_strand_id
1 'polypeptide(L)'
;MDAFFVDLGRRVRGRWQAVDFSLAAFPGIARTALEEKPPATQVELAALTRSFLRDDEQPFQTASGFGQPELVVFDDPRFYIQLLFWLDGTTQIHQHEFSGSFHVLAGSSLHSEFAFAHVRPVTAHFRLGDLQLTGTELLETGCTVPITSGAGSIHSLFHLETPSVTVVVRTHSDPGTGPQFTYLPPHVAVDPFFSDALTTRRLQLLDVLDRTGAEDFAEVVRGMVASLDYERGFFTLQNCLVALQERGEWEETWDVFAKKHGALAAYAAPTLEEIVWR
;
A
#
# COMPACT_ATOMS: atom_id res chain seq x y z
N MET A 1 -23.76 -0.26 16.78
CA MET A 1 -23.11 -1.18 15.79
C MET A 1 -24.18 -1.73 14.85
N ASP A 2 -23.95 -1.69 13.53
CA ASP A 2 -24.91 -2.15 12.52
C ASP A 2 -25.12 -3.68 12.60
N ALA A 3 -26.39 -4.12 12.66
CA ALA A 3 -26.74 -5.53 12.82
C ALA A 3 -26.25 -6.42 11.66
N PHE A 4 -26.15 -5.87 10.45
CA PHE A 4 -25.65 -6.56 9.28
C PHE A 4 -24.18 -6.99 9.48
N PHE A 5 -23.29 -6.07 9.93
CA PHE A 5 -21.88 -6.38 10.13
C PHE A 5 -21.63 -7.31 11.30
N VAL A 6 -22.47 -7.24 12.33
CA VAL A 6 -22.44 -8.22 13.44
C VAL A 6 -22.78 -9.63 12.94
N ASP A 7 -23.82 -9.79 12.10
CA ASP A 7 -24.19 -11.06 11.49
C ASP A 7 -23.09 -11.57 10.54
N LEU A 8 -22.53 -10.69 9.68
CA LEU A 8 -21.43 -11.01 8.79
C LEU A 8 -20.21 -11.53 9.58
N GLY A 9 -19.79 -10.80 10.62
CA GLY A 9 -18.67 -11.18 11.47
C GLY A 9 -18.88 -12.53 12.15
N ARG A 10 -20.08 -12.81 12.67
CA ARG A 10 -20.41 -14.12 13.26
C ARG A 10 -20.35 -15.26 12.25
N ARG A 11 -20.83 -15.06 11.03
CA ARG A 11 -20.75 -16.05 9.94
C ARG A 11 -19.31 -16.36 9.56
N VAL A 12 -18.50 -15.31 9.36
CA VAL A 12 -17.07 -15.45 9.05
C VAL A 12 -16.36 -16.22 10.17
N ARG A 13 -16.54 -15.81 11.42
CA ARG A 13 -15.93 -16.48 12.59
C ARG A 13 -16.31 -17.97 12.68
N GLY A 14 -17.60 -18.28 12.55
CA GLY A 14 -18.07 -19.67 12.65
C GLY A 14 -17.49 -20.59 11.57
N ARG A 15 -17.40 -20.10 10.33
CA ARG A 15 -16.79 -20.84 9.22
C ARG A 15 -15.29 -21.01 9.39
N TRP A 16 -14.62 -19.95 9.83
CA TRP A 16 -13.18 -20.00 10.02
C TRP A 16 -12.78 -20.93 11.19
N GLN A 17 -13.57 -20.91 12.24
CA GLN A 17 -13.40 -21.85 13.36
C GLN A 17 -13.59 -23.31 12.92
N ALA A 18 -14.52 -23.60 12.01
CA ALA A 18 -14.76 -24.96 11.48
C ALA A 18 -13.56 -25.55 10.70
N VAL A 19 -12.59 -24.72 10.32
CA VAL A 19 -11.33 -25.10 9.66
C VAL A 19 -10.11 -24.76 10.52
N ASP A 20 -10.24 -24.77 11.82
CA ASP A 20 -9.19 -24.51 12.82
C ASP A 20 -8.44 -23.19 12.58
N PHE A 21 -9.16 -22.16 12.13
CA PHE A 21 -8.60 -20.83 11.82
C PHE A 21 -7.45 -20.86 10.81
N SER A 22 -7.52 -21.73 9.79
CA SER A 22 -6.55 -21.79 8.69
C SER A 22 -6.48 -20.44 7.97
N LEU A 23 -5.32 -19.79 7.96
CA LEU A 23 -5.09 -18.53 7.22
C LEU A 23 -5.27 -18.71 5.72
N ALA A 24 -4.83 -19.84 5.17
CA ALA A 24 -4.99 -20.12 3.74
C ALA A 24 -6.46 -20.23 3.31
N ALA A 25 -7.38 -20.61 4.22
CA ALA A 25 -8.81 -20.68 3.94
C ALA A 25 -9.53 -19.34 4.11
N PHE A 26 -8.95 -18.38 4.84
CA PHE A 26 -9.63 -17.16 5.24
C PHE A 26 -10.12 -16.29 4.07
N PRO A 27 -9.33 -16.04 3.01
CA PRO A 27 -9.80 -15.26 1.85
C PRO A 27 -11.07 -15.83 1.21
N GLY A 28 -11.11 -17.17 1.01
CA GLY A 28 -12.28 -17.85 0.45
C GLY A 28 -13.50 -17.80 1.37
N ILE A 29 -13.29 -17.91 2.69
CA ILE A 29 -14.37 -17.80 3.69
C ILE A 29 -14.94 -16.39 3.70
N ALA A 30 -14.09 -15.37 3.72
CA ALA A 30 -14.50 -13.95 3.68
C ALA A 30 -15.27 -13.65 2.38
N ARG A 31 -14.74 -14.08 1.24
CA ARG A 31 -15.40 -13.96 -0.08
C ARG A 31 -16.80 -14.58 -0.06
N THR A 32 -16.90 -15.84 0.32
CA THR A 32 -18.19 -16.55 0.36
C THR A 32 -19.20 -15.85 1.27
N ALA A 33 -18.76 -15.38 2.44
CA ALA A 33 -19.64 -14.68 3.38
C ALA A 33 -20.14 -13.34 2.84
N LEU A 34 -19.33 -12.63 2.06
CA LEU A 34 -19.70 -11.37 1.37
C LEU A 34 -20.63 -11.63 0.19
N GLU A 35 -20.40 -12.69 -0.60
CA GLU A 35 -21.22 -13.03 -1.79
C GLU A 35 -22.59 -13.58 -1.43
N GLU A 36 -22.75 -14.32 -0.34
CA GLU A 36 -24.05 -14.87 0.09
C GLU A 36 -25.06 -13.80 0.54
N LYS A 37 -24.58 -12.76 1.19
CA LYS A 37 -25.37 -11.58 1.56
C LYS A 37 -24.57 -10.35 1.19
N PRO A 38 -24.62 -9.89 -0.06
CA PRO A 38 -23.79 -8.80 -0.53
C PRO A 38 -24.08 -7.50 0.21
N PRO A 39 -23.08 -6.85 0.83
CA PRO A 39 -23.27 -5.56 1.50
C PRO A 39 -23.96 -4.51 0.60
N ALA A 40 -23.63 -4.50 -0.69
CA ALA A 40 -24.22 -3.58 -1.65
C ALA A 40 -25.75 -3.67 -1.77
N THR A 41 -26.36 -4.80 -1.40
CA THR A 41 -27.82 -4.99 -1.42
C THR A 41 -28.48 -4.84 -0.06
N GLN A 42 -27.70 -4.74 1.02
CA GLN A 42 -28.21 -4.78 2.40
C GLN A 42 -27.93 -3.49 3.18
N VAL A 43 -26.90 -2.74 2.80
CA VAL A 43 -26.42 -1.56 3.54
C VAL A 43 -26.74 -0.29 2.77
N GLU A 44 -27.53 0.59 3.40
CA GLU A 44 -27.75 1.94 2.90
C GLU A 44 -26.64 2.84 3.48
N LEU A 45 -25.72 3.29 2.62
CA LEU A 45 -24.48 3.97 3.01
C LEU A 45 -24.74 5.25 3.82
N ALA A 46 -25.72 6.06 3.42
CA ALA A 46 -26.01 7.32 4.12
C ALA A 46 -26.65 7.07 5.49
N ALA A 47 -27.45 6.02 5.65
CA ALA A 47 -28.01 5.64 6.95
C ALA A 47 -26.90 5.13 7.90
N LEU A 48 -26.01 4.29 7.38
CA LEU A 48 -24.83 3.79 8.12
C LEU A 48 -23.93 4.96 8.59
N THR A 49 -23.61 5.87 7.67
CA THR A 49 -22.77 7.05 7.99
C THR A 49 -23.44 7.92 9.07
N ARG A 50 -24.75 8.19 8.95
CA ARG A 50 -25.49 8.95 9.97
C ARG A 50 -25.56 8.24 11.31
N SER A 51 -25.69 6.92 11.34
CA SER A 51 -25.67 6.13 12.57
C SER A 51 -24.30 6.22 13.23
N PHE A 52 -23.24 6.04 12.46
CA PHE A 52 -21.86 6.14 12.96
C PHE A 52 -21.55 7.51 13.59
N LEU A 53 -22.06 8.59 13.00
CA LEU A 53 -21.87 9.96 13.51
C LEU A 53 -22.66 10.26 14.80
N ARG A 54 -23.66 9.46 15.14
CA ARG A 54 -24.58 9.69 16.29
C ARG A 54 -24.36 8.73 17.46
N ASP A 55 -23.75 7.60 17.17
CA ASP A 55 -23.59 6.50 18.14
C ASP A 55 -22.15 6.55 18.67
N ASP A 56 -21.99 6.75 19.99
CA ASP A 56 -20.69 6.75 20.66
C ASP A 56 -20.20 5.31 20.94
N GLU A 57 -21.06 4.30 20.85
CA GLU A 57 -20.70 2.90 21.03
C GLU A 57 -20.21 2.26 19.73
N GLN A 58 -19.01 2.62 19.30
CA GLN A 58 -18.36 2.08 18.11
C GLN A 58 -17.30 1.02 18.46
N PRO A 59 -16.98 0.08 17.56
CA PRO A 59 -15.80 -0.75 17.69
C PRO A 59 -14.52 0.08 17.83
N PHE A 60 -13.46 -0.52 18.36
CA PHE A 60 -12.16 0.13 18.41
C PHE A 60 -11.71 0.53 16.99
N GLN A 61 -11.36 1.79 16.80
CA GLN A 61 -10.94 2.32 15.52
C GLN A 61 -9.42 2.21 15.38
N THR A 62 -8.98 1.40 14.42
CA THR A 62 -7.56 1.21 14.10
C THR A 62 -7.24 1.99 12.83
N ALA A 63 -6.21 2.81 12.86
CA ALA A 63 -5.73 3.47 11.64
C ALA A 63 -5.00 2.46 10.75
N SER A 64 -5.47 2.27 9.52
CA SER A 64 -4.85 1.37 8.54
C SER A 64 -4.03 2.12 7.49
N GLY A 65 -4.17 3.44 7.40
CA GLY A 65 -3.55 4.27 6.37
C GLY A 65 -4.21 4.15 4.99
N PHE A 66 -5.32 3.41 4.89
CA PHE A 66 -6.14 3.29 3.68
C PHE A 66 -7.52 3.88 3.93
N GLY A 67 -8.09 4.53 2.91
CA GLY A 67 -9.40 5.15 2.99
C GLY A 67 -9.40 6.56 3.59
N GLN A 68 -10.47 7.32 3.29
CA GLN A 68 -10.63 8.73 3.66
C GLN A 68 -12.11 9.02 4.01
N PRO A 69 -12.61 8.57 5.17
CA PRO A 69 -11.97 7.79 6.23
C PRO A 69 -12.03 6.28 6.01
N GLU A 70 -11.36 5.57 6.92
CA GLU A 70 -11.55 4.16 7.21
C GLU A 70 -12.41 4.02 8.48
N LEU A 71 -13.37 3.09 8.48
CA LEU A 71 -14.24 2.84 9.63
C LEU A 71 -14.25 1.36 9.97
N VAL A 72 -13.87 0.99 11.19
CA VAL A 72 -14.07 -0.37 11.70
C VAL A 72 -15.53 -0.49 12.12
N VAL A 73 -16.25 -1.45 11.53
CA VAL A 73 -17.69 -1.70 11.78
C VAL A 73 -17.95 -3.00 12.53
N PHE A 74 -16.96 -3.85 12.62
CA PHE A 74 -16.96 -5.07 13.46
C PHE A 74 -15.54 -5.43 13.84
N ASP A 75 -15.31 -5.81 15.10
CA ASP A 75 -14.00 -6.20 15.61
C ASP A 75 -14.08 -7.56 16.33
N ASP A 76 -13.12 -8.43 16.05
CA ASP A 76 -12.89 -9.74 16.66
C ASP A 76 -11.38 -9.90 16.95
N PRO A 77 -10.96 -10.62 17.97
CA PRO A 77 -9.53 -10.79 18.27
C PRO A 77 -8.65 -11.33 17.15
N ARG A 78 -9.23 -11.91 16.09
CA ARG A 78 -8.50 -12.52 14.98
C ARG A 78 -8.68 -11.80 13.65
N PHE A 79 -9.75 -11.02 13.49
CA PHE A 79 -10.07 -10.31 12.25
C PHE A 79 -11.02 -9.15 12.54
N TYR A 80 -11.17 -8.26 11.58
CA TYR A 80 -12.15 -7.18 11.66
C TYR A 80 -12.78 -6.89 10.31
N ILE A 81 -13.85 -6.12 10.32
CA ILE A 81 -14.53 -5.64 9.13
C ILE A 81 -14.44 -4.13 9.12
N GLN A 82 -13.96 -3.56 8.04
CA GLN A 82 -13.84 -2.12 7.85
C GLN A 82 -14.49 -1.66 6.55
N LEU A 83 -14.91 -0.40 6.56
CA LEU A 83 -15.30 0.35 5.37
C LEU A 83 -14.15 1.28 5.01
N LEU A 84 -13.79 1.31 3.74
CA LEU A 84 -12.84 2.25 3.18
C LEU A 84 -13.60 3.18 2.24
N PHE A 85 -13.57 4.47 2.53
CA PHE A 85 -14.09 5.51 1.66
C PHE A 85 -12.94 6.07 0.83
N TRP A 86 -13.15 6.22 -0.44
CA TRP A 86 -12.16 6.73 -1.39
C TRP A 86 -12.69 8.04 -1.96
N LEU A 87 -12.12 9.15 -1.49
CA LEU A 87 -12.45 10.51 -1.95
C LEU A 87 -11.46 10.98 -3.02
N ASP A 88 -10.22 10.47 -2.98
CA ASP A 88 -9.17 10.70 -3.97
C ASP A 88 -8.80 9.41 -4.69
N GLY A 89 -8.49 9.52 -5.97
CA GLY A 89 -8.68 8.51 -6.95
C GLY A 89 -7.83 7.25 -6.93
N THR A 90 -6.63 7.17 -6.30
CA THR A 90 -5.74 6.04 -6.63
C THR A 90 -5.02 5.48 -5.43
N THR A 91 -5.00 4.14 -5.30
CA THR A 91 -4.06 3.47 -4.41
C THR A 91 -2.73 3.23 -5.12
N GLN A 92 -1.63 3.33 -4.39
CA GLN A 92 -0.32 2.89 -4.90
C GLN A 92 -0.36 1.38 -5.19
N ILE A 93 0.53 0.89 -6.04
CA ILE A 93 0.71 -0.56 -6.23
C ILE A 93 1.29 -1.13 -4.93
N HIS A 94 0.57 -2.05 -4.30
CA HIS A 94 0.94 -2.58 -2.99
C HIS A 94 0.55 -4.05 -2.81
N GLN A 95 1.15 -4.68 -1.81
CA GLN A 95 0.72 -5.96 -1.26
C GLN A 95 0.17 -5.76 0.15
N HIS A 96 -0.45 -6.79 0.70
CA HIS A 96 -1.03 -6.76 2.04
C HIS A 96 -0.25 -7.65 3.02
N GLU A 97 -0.12 -7.20 4.27
CA GLU A 97 0.36 -8.04 5.37
C GLU A 97 -0.74 -8.92 5.99
N PHE A 98 -1.96 -8.87 5.43
CA PHE A 98 -3.14 -9.57 5.90
C PHE A 98 -3.82 -10.38 4.79
N SER A 99 -4.62 -11.34 5.18
CA SER A 99 -5.53 -12.08 4.31
C SER A 99 -6.96 -11.60 4.47
N GLY A 100 -7.79 -11.72 3.42
CA GLY A 100 -9.17 -11.31 3.49
C GLY A 100 -9.90 -11.30 2.16
N SER A 101 -10.97 -10.52 2.08
CA SER A 101 -11.66 -10.16 0.84
C SER A 101 -12.25 -8.77 0.96
N PHE A 102 -12.26 -8.03 -0.15
CA PHE A 102 -13.01 -6.78 -0.23
C PHE A 102 -14.21 -6.92 -1.17
N HIS A 103 -15.24 -6.12 -0.90
CA HIS A 103 -16.47 -6.04 -1.67
C HIS A 103 -16.75 -4.58 -2.02
N VAL A 104 -17.01 -4.29 -3.28
CA VAL A 104 -17.39 -2.94 -3.73
C VAL A 104 -18.81 -2.63 -3.27
N LEU A 105 -18.93 -1.76 -2.27
CA LEU A 105 -20.21 -1.35 -1.70
C LEU A 105 -20.88 -0.28 -2.57
N ALA A 106 -20.10 0.66 -3.09
CA ALA A 106 -20.56 1.74 -3.97
C ALA A 106 -19.42 2.21 -4.87
N GLY A 107 -19.78 2.67 -6.07
CA GLY A 107 -18.87 3.13 -7.10
C GLY A 107 -18.24 2.01 -7.91
N SER A 108 -17.23 2.36 -8.69
CA SER A 108 -16.46 1.43 -9.52
C SER A 108 -14.98 1.77 -9.54
N SER A 109 -14.13 0.80 -9.92
CA SER A 109 -12.68 0.96 -9.92
C SER A 109 -12.05 0.11 -11.01
N LEU A 110 -10.98 0.61 -11.65
CA LEU A 110 -10.06 -0.23 -12.40
C LEU A 110 -9.12 -0.92 -11.41
N HIS A 111 -9.19 -2.23 -11.36
CA HIS A 111 -8.34 -3.09 -10.54
C HIS A 111 -7.22 -3.64 -11.41
N SER A 112 -5.98 -3.31 -11.08
CA SER A 112 -4.80 -3.80 -11.77
C SER A 112 -4.03 -4.74 -10.86
N GLU A 113 -3.73 -5.93 -11.35
CA GLU A 113 -2.97 -6.96 -10.65
C GLU A 113 -1.56 -7.06 -11.21
N PHE A 114 -0.60 -7.35 -10.34
CA PHE A 114 0.82 -7.40 -10.69
C PHE A 114 1.50 -8.65 -10.13
N ALA A 115 2.61 -9.03 -10.76
CA ALA A 115 3.59 -9.96 -10.22
C ALA A 115 4.94 -9.24 -10.04
N PHE A 116 5.69 -9.62 -9.01
CA PHE A 116 7.03 -9.11 -8.78
C PHE A 116 8.02 -10.27 -8.87
N ALA A 117 8.72 -10.37 -10.01
CA ALA A 117 9.60 -11.47 -10.37
C ALA A 117 11.08 -11.14 -10.07
N HIS A 118 11.94 -12.16 -10.09
CA HIS A 118 13.40 -12.06 -9.91
C HIS A 118 13.82 -11.26 -8.66
N VAL A 119 13.06 -11.44 -7.58
CA VAL A 119 13.18 -10.66 -6.35
C VAL A 119 14.59 -10.80 -5.73
N ARG A 120 15.21 -9.66 -5.46
CA ARG A 120 16.51 -9.53 -4.77
C ARG A 120 16.33 -8.65 -3.52
N PRO A 121 16.32 -9.24 -2.32
CA PRO A 121 16.30 -8.45 -1.08
C PRO A 121 17.60 -7.64 -0.98
N VAL A 122 17.47 -6.33 -0.75
CA VAL A 122 18.58 -5.43 -0.41
C VAL A 122 18.68 -5.28 1.10
N THR A 123 17.53 -5.03 1.73
CA THR A 123 17.32 -5.04 3.18
C THR A 123 16.02 -5.77 3.53
N ALA A 124 15.63 -5.78 4.79
CA ALA A 124 14.33 -6.28 5.20
C ALA A 124 13.17 -5.40 4.65
N HIS A 125 13.45 -4.13 4.34
CA HIS A 125 12.48 -3.09 3.97
C HIS A 125 12.61 -2.61 2.53
N PHE A 126 13.58 -3.15 1.76
CA PHE A 126 13.86 -2.74 0.39
C PHE A 126 14.18 -3.94 -0.49
N ARG A 127 13.50 -4.06 -1.62
CA ARG A 127 13.67 -5.15 -2.59
C ARG A 127 13.79 -4.61 -4.00
N LEU A 128 14.56 -5.31 -4.83
CA LEU A 128 14.64 -5.12 -6.27
C LEU A 128 14.01 -6.31 -6.96
N GLY A 129 13.47 -6.09 -8.16
CA GLY A 129 12.84 -7.14 -8.97
C GLY A 129 12.23 -6.56 -10.23
N ASP A 130 11.38 -7.34 -10.88
CA ASP A 130 10.68 -6.93 -12.10
C ASP A 130 9.17 -6.91 -11.83
N LEU A 131 8.59 -5.72 -11.79
CA LEU A 131 7.14 -5.55 -11.65
C LEU A 131 6.45 -5.72 -12.99
N GLN A 132 5.51 -6.64 -13.08
CA GLN A 132 4.81 -6.98 -14.31
C GLN A 132 3.30 -6.87 -14.08
N LEU A 133 2.60 -6.13 -14.93
CA LEU A 133 1.13 -6.12 -14.98
C LEU A 133 0.66 -7.49 -15.47
N THR A 134 -0.19 -8.16 -14.70
CA THR A 134 -0.73 -9.49 -15.02
C THR A 134 -2.19 -9.42 -15.50
N GLY A 135 -2.92 -8.41 -15.08
CA GLY A 135 -4.32 -8.23 -15.49
C GLY A 135 -4.87 -6.89 -15.07
N THR A 136 -5.95 -6.48 -15.74
CA THR A 136 -6.76 -5.32 -15.36
C THR A 136 -8.22 -5.66 -15.60
N GLU A 137 -9.06 -5.35 -14.61
CA GLU A 137 -10.50 -5.57 -14.68
C GLU A 137 -11.27 -4.36 -14.13
N LEU A 138 -12.50 -4.20 -14.57
CA LEU A 138 -13.43 -3.23 -14.01
C LEU A 138 -14.19 -3.89 -12.86
N LEU A 139 -14.06 -3.35 -11.66
CA LEU A 139 -14.86 -3.73 -10.50
C LEU A 139 -16.00 -2.74 -10.33
N GLU A 140 -17.22 -3.24 -10.42
CA GLU A 140 -18.44 -2.48 -10.17
C GLU A 140 -19.05 -2.83 -8.81
N THR A 141 -20.00 -2.03 -8.36
CA THR A 141 -20.77 -2.31 -7.13
C THR A 141 -21.28 -3.76 -7.12
N GLY A 142 -21.00 -4.48 -6.06
CA GLY A 142 -21.32 -5.90 -5.89
C GLY A 142 -20.17 -6.87 -6.18
N CYS A 143 -19.09 -6.44 -6.84
CA CYS A 143 -17.92 -7.28 -7.06
C CYS A 143 -17.19 -7.59 -5.74
N THR A 144 -16.70 -8.82 -5.61
CA THR A 144 -15.93 -9.30 -4.44
C THR A 144 -14.62 -9.92 -4.87
N VAL A 145 -13.50 -9.45 -4.29
CA VAL A 145 -12.15 -9.90 -4.63
C VAL A 145 -11.45 -10.43 -3.39
N PRO A 146 -10.86 -11.65 -3.44
CA PRO A 146 -10.06 -12.17 -2.34
C PRO A 146 -8.70 -11.48 -2.26
N ILE A 147 -8.16 -11.38 -1.06
CA ILE A 147 -6.83 -10.85 -0.75
C ILE A 147 -6.00 -11.95 -0.11
N THR A 148 -4.90 -12.31 -0.73
CA THR A 148 -3.88 -13.19 -0.14
C THR A 148 -2.72 -12.33 0.37
N SER A 149 -2.29 -12.56 1.60
CA SER A 149 -1.18 -11.80 2.18
C SER A 149 0.15 -11.98 1.44
N GLY A 150 1.03 -11.01 1.56
CA GLY A 150 2.34 -10.98 0.90
C GLY A 150 2.22 -10.80 -0.63
N ALA A 151 3.19 -11.36 -1.35
CA ALA A 151 3.26 -11.25 -2.81
C ALA A 151 2.16 -12.05 -3.56
N GLY A 152 1.25 -12.70 -2.85
CA GLY A 152 0.12 -13.42 -3.45
C GLY A 152 -0.96 -12.50 -4.01
N SER A 153 -1.02 -11.23 -3.56
CA SER A 153 -1.94 -10.21 -4.08
C SER A 153 -1.21 -8.88 -4.11
N ILE A 154 -0.60 -8.57 -5.26
CA ILE A 154 -0.01 -7.26 -5.55
C ILE A 154 -0.96 -6.54 -6.48
N HIS A 155 -1.50 -5.40 -6.07
CA HIS A 155 -2.49 -4.69 -6.85
C HIS A 155 -2.50 -3.18 -6.64
N SER A 156 -3.28 -2.49 -7.49
CA SER A 156 -3.71 -1.12 -7.31
C SER A 156 -5.17 -0.96 -7.74
N LEU A 157 -5.82 0.05 -7.18
CA LEU A 157 -7.18 0.46 -7.54
C LEU A 157 -7.16 1.91 -8.02
N PHE A 158 -7.75 2.16 -9.19
CA PHE A 158 -8.06 3.50 -9.67
C PHE A 158 -9.58 3.70 -9.60
N HIS A 159 -10.02 4.50 -8.64
CA HIS A 159 -11.46 4.75 -8.39
C HIS A 159 -12.02 5.68 -9.45
N LEU A 160 -13.10 5.26 -10.13
CA LEU A 160 -13.73 6.01 -11.22
C LEU A 160 -14.80 6.98 -10.73
N GLU A 161 -15.33 6.74 -9.54
CA GLU A 161 -16.36 7.58 -8.92
C GLU A 161 -15.91 8.03 -7.52
N THR A 162 -16.42 9.19 -7.08
CA THR A 162 -16.11 9.79 -5.78
C THR A 162 -17.40 10.14 -5.03
N PRO A 163 -17.65 9.57 -3.85
CA PRO A 163 -16.85 8.55 -3.19
C PRO A 163 -17.05 7.16 -3.81
N SER A 164 -15.98 6.38 -3.92
CA SER A 164 -16.08 4.94 -4.02
C SER A 164 -15.96 4.34 -2.61
N VAL A 165 -16.64 3.22 -2.33
CA VAL A 165 -16.63 2.62 -0.98
C VAL A 165 -16.46 1.11 -1.07
N THR A 166 -15.55 0.56 -0.29
CA THR A 166 -15.33 -0.88 -0.17
C THR A 166 -15.54 -1.37 1.25
N VAL A 167 -16.13 -2.57 1.41
CA VAL A 167 -16.17 -3.33 2.65
C VAL A 167 -15.03 -4.33 2.61
N VAL A 168 -14.18 -4.37 3.63
CA VAL A 168 -13.05 -5.30 3.73
C VAL A 168 -13.23 -6.17 4.96
N VAL A 169 -13.25 -7.49 4.77
CA VAL A 169 -13.16 -8.50 5.84
C VAL A 169 -11.73 -8.99 5.85
N ARG A 170 -10.97 -8.70 6.91
CA ARG A 170 -9.53 -8.96 6.95
C ARG A 170 -9.02 -9.44 8.29
N THR A 171 -7.97 -10.27 8.28
CA THR A 171 -7.16 -10.54 9.46
C THR A 171 -6.42 -9.27 9.91
N HIS A 172 -5.86 -9.26 11.13
CA HIS A 172 -5.04 -8.14 11.60
C HIS A 172 -3.74 -8.08 10.80
N SER A 173 -2.81 -8.99 11.07
CA SER A 173 -1.56 -9.16 10.34
C SER A 173 -1.22 -10.64 10.34
N ASP A 174 -0.86 -11.18 9.18
CA ASP A 174 -0.58 -12.61 9.05
C ASP A 174 0.87 -12.91 9.44
N PRO A 175 1.11 -13.92 10.30
CA PRO A 175 2.46 -14.27 10.72
C PRO A 175 3.37 -14.63 9.53
N GLY A 176 4.56 -14.05 9.49
CA GLY A 176 5.61 -14.41 8.53
C GLY A 176 5.46 -13.85 7.12
N THR A 177 4.48 -12.97 6.88
CA THR A 177 4.30 -12.34 5.55
C THR A 177 5.30 -11.22 5.24
N GLY A 178 6.01 -10.72 6.26
CA GLY A 178 6.88 -9.57 6.14
C GLY A 178 6.11 -8.25 5.97
N PRO A 179 6.82 -7.16 5.63
CA PRO A 179 6.21 -5.85 5.47
C PRO A 179 5.17 -5.80 4.35
N GLN A 180 4.25 -4.88 4.47
CA GLN A 180 3.35 -4.49 3.39
C GLN A 180 4.10 -3.59 2.41
N PHE A 181 4.71 -4.20 1.37
CA PHE A 181 5.47 -3.44 0.39
C PHE A 181 4.58 -2.59 -0.52
N THR A 182 5.06 -1.39 -0.81
CA THR A 182 4.63 -0.55 -1.94
C THR A 182 5.62 -0.73 -3.08
N TYR A 183 5.10 -0.83 -4.29
CA TYR A 183 5.91 -1.05 -5.49
C TYR A 183 6.04 0.22 -6.29
N LEU A 184 7.27 0.58 -6.57
CA LEU A 184 7.65 1.69 -7.43
C LEU A 184 8.11 1.10 -8.77
N PRO A 185 7.28 1.23 -9.83
CA PRO A 185 7.65 0.68 -11.12
C PRO A 185 8.97 1.25 -11.66
N PRO A 186 9.70 0.49 -12.47
CA PRO A 186 9.42 -0.89 -12.81
C PRO A 186 10.10 -1.92 -11.90
N HIS A 187 10.97 -1.50 -10.93
CA HIS A 187 11.90 -2.45 -10.33
C HIS A 187 12.02 -2.42 -8.80
N VAL A 188 11.39 -1.50 -8.13
CA VAL A 188 11.64 -1.27 -6.69
C VAL A 188 10.42 -1.59 -5.85
N ALA A 189 10.61 -2.24 -4.71
CA ALA A 189 9.60 -2.41 -3.67
C ALA A 189 10.15 -1.92 -2.33
N VAL A 190 9.38 -1.09 -1.64
CA VAL A 190 9.75 -0.45 -0.37
C VAL A 190 8.68 -0.69 0.69
N ASP A 191 9.10 -0.81 1.94
CA ASP A 191 8.21 -0.79 3.09
C ASP A 191 7.85 0.67 3.42
N PRO A 192 6.63 1.13 3.15
CA PRO A 192 6.24 2.53 3.37
C PRO A 192 6.12 2.91 4.84
N PHE A 193 6.05 1.92 5.74
CA PHE A 193 5.92 2.13 7.19
C PHE A 193 7.27 2.09 7.92
N PHE A 194 8.33 1.67 7.25
CA PHE A 194 9.67 1.73 7.80
C PHE A 194 10.27 3.12 7.61
N SER A 195 10.73 3.72 8.69
CA SER A 195 11.47 4.98 8.64
C SER A 195 12.69 4.91 9.56
N ASP A 196 13.87 5.13 8.98
CA ASP A 196 15.08 5.42 9.74
C ASP A 196 15.09 6.92 10.07
N ALA A 197 14.94 7.24 11.36
CA ALA A 197 14.83 8.62 11.83
C ALA A 197 16.04 9.49 11.41
N LEU A 198 17.27 8.94 11.38
CA LEU A 198 18.44 9.68 10.95
C LEU A 198 18.41 9.98 9.45
N THR A 199 18.06 8.99 8.64
CA THR A 199 17.90 9.17 7.19
C THR A 199 16.82 10.20 6.90
N THR A 200 15.64 10.10 7.54
CA THR A 200 14.56 11.09 7.39
C THR A 200 15.04 12.51 7.70
N ARG A 201 15.78 12.71 8.80
CA ARG A 201 16.31 14.04 9.15
C ARG A 201 17.34 14.55 8.14
N ARG A 202 18.19 13.67 7.61
CA ARG A 202 19.16 14.04 6.57
C ARG A 202 18.48 14.47 5.29
N LEU A 203 17.43 13.76 4.82
CA LEU A 203 16.66 14.14 3.66
C LEU A 203 15.98 15.51 3.85
N GLN A 204 15.39 15.75 5.03
CA GLN A 204 14.83 17.06 5.37
C GLN A 204 15.87 18.19 5.39
N LEU A 205 17.09 17.89 5.82
CA LEU A 205 18.20 18.88 5.81
C LEU A 205 18.69 19.15 4.38
N LEU A 206 18.70 18.17 3.49
CA LEU A 206 18.97 18.40 2.07
C LEU A 206 17.94 19.31 1.43
N ASP A 207 16.67 19.15 1.78
CA ASP A 207 15.59 20.05 1.34
C ASP A 207 15.82 21.50 1.84
N VAL A 208 16.32 21.67 3.06
CA VAL A 208 16.71 23.00 3.59
C VAL A 208 17.89 23.58 2.83
N LEU A 209 18.96 22.78 2.55
CA LEU A 209 20.11 23.26 1.78
C LEU A 209 19.72 23.70 0.36
N ASP A 210 18.85 22.91 -0.31
CA ASP A 210 18.32 23.26 -1.61
C ASP A 210 17.58 24.60 -1.60
N ARG A 211 16.61 24.74 -0.67
CA ARG A 211 15.76 25.93 -0.54
C ARG A 211 16.53 27.19 -0.11
N THR A 212 17.66 27.03 0.56
CA THR A 212 18.55 28.17 0.94
C THR A 212 19.52 28.54 -0.17
N GLY A 213 19.51 27.82 -1.31
CA GLY A 213 20.37 28.10 -2.43
C GLY A 213 21.85 27.80 -2.16
N ALA A 214 22.15 26.79 -1.32
CA ALA A 214 23.52 26.42 -0.99
C ALA A 214 24.28 26.02 -2.26
N GLU A 215 25.43 26.68 -2.51
CA GLU A 215 26.25 26.45 -3.72
C GLU A 215 26.89 25.06 -3.74
N ASP A 216 27.17 24.51 -2.55
CA ASP A 216 27.79 23.16 -2.35
C ASP A 216 26.76 22.03 -2.27
N PHE A 217 25.47 22.30 -2.51
CA PHE A 217 24.40 21.30 -2.40
C PHE A 217 24.72 19.98 -3.13
N ALA A 218 25.12 20.05 -4.40
CA ALA A 218 25.41 18.85 -5.19
C ALA A 218 26.62 18.08 -4.67
N GLU A 219 27.65 18.78 -4.19
CA GLU A 219 28.84 18.16 -3.55
C GLU A 219 28.44 17.41 -2.27
N VAL A 220 27.58 18.01 -1.43
CA VAL A 220 27.05 17.37 -0.22
C VAL A 220 26.26 16.11 -0.58
N VAL A 221 25.36 16.17 -1.57
CA VAL A 221 24.60 15.01 -2.01
C VAL A 221 25.52 13.90 -2.53
N ARG A 222 26.51 14.22 -3.39
CA ARG A 222 27.49 13.25 -3.90
C ARG A 222 28.28 12.58 -2.78
N GLY A 223 28.74 13.36 -1.81
CA GLY A 223 29.43 12.84 -0.62
C GLY A 223 28.59 11.88 0.20
N MET A 224 27.29 12.19 0.36
CA MET A 224 26.35 11.30 1.03
C MET A 224 26.14 10.01 0.24
N VAL A 225 25.83 10.08 -1.04
CA VAL A 225 25.60 8.92 -1.91
C VAL A 225 26.84 8.02 -1.95
N ALA A 226 28.06 8.60 -1.99
CA ALA A 226 29.30 7.85 -1.92
C ALA A 226 29.45 7.04 -0.62
N SER A 227 28.89 7.50 0.49
CA SER A 227 29.04 6.87 1.80
C SER A 227 27.92 5.88 2.17
N LEU A 228 26.69 6.14 1.71
CA LEU A 228 25.47 5.43 2.11
C LEU A 228 25.37 4.04 1.44
N ASP A 229 24.63 3.11 2.07
CA ASP A 229 24.20 1.87 1.45
C ASP A 229 23.19 2.10 0.30
N TYR A 230 22.80 1.04 -0.39
CA TYR A 230 21.93 1.13 -1.56
C TYR A 230 20.59 1.79 -1.25
N GLU A 231 19.87 1.33 -0.22
CA GLU A 231 18.55 1.82 0.15
C GLU A 231 18.58 3.31 0.50
N ARG A 232 19.49 3.72 1.37
CA ARG A 232 19.64 5.12 1.78
C ARG A 232 20.13 6.00 0.63
N GLY A 233 21.03 5.48 -0.20
CA GLY A 233 21.48 6.14 -1.42
C GLY A 233 20.35 6.35 -2.42
N PHE A 234 19.50 5.34 -2.64
CA PHE A 234 18.32 5.44 -3.49
C PHE A 234 17.37 6.54 -3.02
N PHE A 235 17.00 6.55 -1.72
CA PHE A 235 16.11 7.59 -1.19
C PHE A 235 16.75 8.99 -1.22
N THR A 236 18.07 9.09 -1.09
CA THR A 236 18.78 10.38 -1.23
C THR A 236 18.69 10.87 -2.67
N LEU A 237 18.93 10.01 -3.66
CA LEU A 237 18.76 10.35 -5.07
C LEU A 237 17.32 10.73 -5.40
N GLN A 238 16.36 9.95 -4.94
CA GLN A 238 14.93 10.22 -5.14
C GLN A 238 14.53 11.61 -4.60
N ASN A 239 14.96 11.93 -3.39
CA ASN A 239 14.65 13.21 -2.73
C ASN A 239 15.28 14.41 -3.44
N CYS A 240 16.49 14.25 -4.00
CA CYS A 240 17.26 15.33 -4.59
C CYS A 240 17.18 15.40 -6.11
N LEU A 241 16.44 14.47 -6.76
CA LEU A 241 16.43 14.26 -8.20
C LEU A 241 16.17 15.56 -8.98
N VAL A 242 15.06 16.24 -8.69
CA VAL A 242 14.66 17.48 -9.40
C VAL A 242 15.70 18.58 -9.18
N ALA A 243 16.13 18.79 -7.94
CA ALA A 243 17.13 19.82 -7.61
C ALA A 243 18.48 19.58 -8.28
N LEU A 244 18.90 18.31 -8.42
CA LEU A 244 20.14 17.95 -9.14
C LEU A 244 19.99 18.14 -10.65
N GLN A 245 18.83 17.82 -11.22
CA GLN A 245 18.54 18.04 -12.64
C GLN A 245 18.54 19.52 -13.01
N GLU A 246 17.86 20.36 -12.20
CA GLU A 246 17.82 21.82 -12.40
C GLU A 246 19.21 22.48 -12.34
N ARG A 247 20.15 21.88 -11.59
CA ARG A 247 21.53 22.34 -11.48
C ARG A 247 22.48 21.73 -12.53
N GLY A 248 22.01 20.74 -13.33
CA GLY A 248 22.85 19.99 -14.26
C GLY A 248 23.85 19.04 -13.59
N GLU A 249 23.58 18.64 -12.32
CA GLU A 249 24.49 17.84 -11.47
C GLU A 249 24.03 16.38 -11.31
N TRP A 250 22.93 16.01 -11.99
CA TRP A 250 22.34 14.67 -11.87
C TRP A 250 23.30 13.58 -12.35
N GLU A 251 23.87 13.70 -13.55
CA GLU A 251 24.71 12.66 -14.17
C GLU A 251 25.93 12.34 -13.31
N GLU A 252 26.64 13.37 -12.83
CA GLU A 252 27.81 13.16 -11.95
C GLU A 252 27.42 12.50 -10.63
N THR A 253 26.28 12.85 -10.06
CA THR A 253 25.78 12.28 -8.81
C THR A 253 25.33 10.84 -9.02
N TRP A 254 24.65 10.55 -10.13
CA TRP A 254 24.27 9.20 -10.55
C TRP A 254 25.49 8.30 -10.74
N ASP A 255 26.54 8.77 -11.40
CA ASP A 255 27.78 8.01 -11.63
C ASP A 255 28.43 7.55 -10.32
N VAL A 256 28.39 8.37 -9.28
CA VAL A 256 28.86 7.98 -7.95
C VAL A 256 28.06 6.80 -7.39
N PHE A 257 26.73 6.84 -7.49
CA PHE A 257 25.87 5.74 -7.07
C PHE A 257 26.10 4.47 -7.91
N ALA A 258 26.11 4.63 -9.22
CA ALA A 258 26.30 3.52 -10.16
C ALA A 258 27.65 2.83 -9.98
N LYS A 259 28.73 3.59 -9.80
CA LYS A 259 30.06 3.05 -9.54
C LYS A 259 30.13 2.25 -8.25
N LYS A 260 29.44 2.72 -7.22
CA LYS A 260 29.42 2.06 -5.91
C LYS A 260 28.62 0.76 -5.92
N HIS A 261 27.45 0.76 -6.54
CA HIS A 261 26.50 -0.34 -6.46
C HIS A 261 26.51 -1.28 -7.67
N GLY A 262 27.29 -0.94 -8.71
CA GLY A 262 27.51 -1.81 -9.87
C GLY A 262 26.21 -2.17 -10.58
N ALA A 263 26.03 -3.45 -10.90
CA ALA A 263 24.89 -3.94 -11.63
C ALA A 263 23.52 -3.69 -10.93
N LEU A 264 23.52 -3.49 -9.61
CA LEU A 264 22.27 -3.20 -8.89
C LEU A 264 21.74 -1.80 -9.20
N ALA A 265 22.62 -0.84 -9.54
CA ALA A 265 22.20 0.51 -9.91
C ALA A 265 21.24 0.52 -11.12
N ALA A 266 21.38 -0.43 -12.04
CA ALA A 266 20.51 -0.53 -13.22
C ALA A 266 19.01 -0.71 -12.88
N TYR A 267 18.69 -1.20 -11.68
CA TYR A 267 17.29 -1.29 -11.22
C TYR A 267 16.75 0.04 -10.71
N ALA A 268 17.61 0.93 -10.20
CA ALA A 268 17.18 2.22 -9.66
C ALA A 268 16.91 3.24 -10.77
N ALA A 269 17.70 3.24 -11.85
CA ALA A 269 17.61 4.26 -12.90
C ALA A 269 16.19 4.40 -13.50
N PRO A 270 15.55 3.34 -14.04
CA PRO A 270 14.22 3.47 -14.63
C PRO A 270 13.17 3.88 -13.60
N THR A 271 13.29 3.42 -12.35
CA THR A 271 12.35 3.77 -11.28
C THR A 271 12.46 5.25 -10.91
N LEU A 272 13.67 5.81 -10.84
CA LEU A 272 13.89 7.23 -10.56
C LEU A 272 13.43 8.11 -11.72
N GLU A 273 13.63 7.69 -12.96
CA GLU A 273 13.15 8.40 -14.15
C GLU A 273 11.60 8.47 -14.16
N GLU A 274 10.91 7.39 -13.82
CA GLU A 274 9.43 7.38 -13.76
C GLU A 274 8.85 8.28 -12.67
N ILE A 275 9.57 8.49 -11.57
CA ILE A 275 9.11 9.34 -10.46
C ILE A 275 9.02 10.81 -10.89
N VAL A 276 9.86 11.27 -11.80
CA VAL A 276 9.86 12.66 -12.33
C VAL A 276 8.59 13.00 -13.09
N TRP A 277 7.93 11.99 -13.68
CA TRP A 277 6.74 12.19 -14.53
C TRP A 277 5.42 12.07 -13.76
N ARG A 278 5.44 11.87 -12.46
CA ARG A 278 4.25 11.76 -11.57
C ARG A 278 4.08 12.98 -10.68
#